data_526b2da2f654fdce894a08c215d8b1a8
#
_entry.id   526b2da2f654fdce894a08c215d8b1a8
#
_cell.length_a   1.000
_cell.length_b   1.000
_cell.length_c   1.000
_cell.angle_alpha   90.00
_cell.angle_beta   90.00
_cell.angle_gamma   90.00
#
_symmetry.space_group_name_H-M   'P 1'
#
loop_
_entity.id
_entity.type
_entity.pdbx_description
1 polymer ?
#
loop_
_entity_poly.entity_id
_entity_poly.type
_entity_poly.pdbx_seq_one_letter_code
_entity_poly.pdbx_strand_id
1 'polypeptide(L)'
;MYLLINRKNIVVDVLAEVRYIKLQSNPSIVIACSEDEATGVIGSDCNSHFILANSDMTGSNNAVRILSFDNIPKDYEPDFYKYDSEKNELVYCYSLEEYQKMKQEENKKAFANFLTNHPLTWVDGKQYGVTEEDQAEISLNMNQYSMAVQAGAENPRLEWHARQEECTSWTVENLTALTLAISDFVYPYYRKMQQYKTQIYTASSYKEIKAIELNYEN
;
A
#
# COMPACT_ATOMS: atom_id res chain seq x y z
N MET A 1 -29.69 -10.10 0.77
CA MET A 1 -28.36 -9.97 1.33
C MET A 1 -28.32 -8.82 2.31
N TYR A 2 -27.31 -8.75 3.19
CA TYR A 2 -27.20 -7.71 4.21
C TYR A 2 -25.88 -6.96 4.04
N LEU A 3 -25.98 -5.63 3.93
CA LEU A 3 -24.84 -4.73 3.90
C LEU A 3 -24.43 -4.38 5.33
N LEU A 4 -23.15 -4.52 5.63
CA LEU A 4 -22.53 -3.98 6.83
C LEU A 4 -21.89 -2.64 6.49
N ILE A 5 -22.39 -1.57 7.10
CA ILE A 5 -22.04 -0.20 6.73
C ILE A 5 -21.39 0.51 7.92
N ASN A 6 -20.25 1.15 7.71
CA ASN A 6 -19.57 1.94 8.72
C ASN A 6 -20.13 3.36 8.84
N ARG A 7 -19.58 4.16 9.77
CA ARG A 7 -20.00 5.56 10.01
C ARG A 7 -19.86 6.50 8.81
N LYS A 8 -19.02 6.13 7.83
CA LYS A 8 -18.81 6.91 6.59
C LYS A 8 -19.70 6.43 5.44
N ASN A 9 -20.69 5.59 5.73
CA ASN A 9 -21.53 4.91 4.74
C ASN A 9 -20.78 3.93 3.82
N ILE A 10 -19.54 3.59 4.13
CA ILE A 10 -18.77 2.59 3.37
C ILE A 10 -19.28 1.21 3.74
N VAL A 11 -19.50 0.38 2.73
CA VAL A 11 -19.91 -1.01 2.91
C VAL A 11 -18.67 -1.83 3.19
N VAL A 12 -18.52 -2.26 4.43
CA VAL A 12 -17.35 -3.02 4.90
C VAL A 12 -17.48 -4.52 4.65
N ASP A 13 -18.71 -5.02 4.51
CA ASP A 13 -18.95 -6.42 4.17
C ASP A 13 -20.38 -6.63 3.63
N VAL A 14 -20.60 -7.77 2.95
CA VAL A 14 -21.91 -8.22 2.49
C VAL A 14 -22.14 -9.65 2.94
N LEU A 15 -23.19 -9.88 3.71
CA LEU A 15 -23.51 -11.16 4.32
C LEU A 15 -24.78 -11.76 3.69
N ALA A 16 -24.77 -13.08 3.49
CA ALA A 16 -25.98 -13.82 3.10
C ALA A 16 -26.96 -13.93 4.28
N GLU A 17 -26.40 -14.12 5.48
CA GLU A 17 -27.14 -14.24 6.74
C GLU A 17 -26.51 -13.31 7.77
N VAL A 18 -27.34 -12.75 8.66
CA VAL A 18 -26.88 -11.96 9.79
C VAL A 18 -27.01 -12.80 11.05
N ARG A 19 -25.93 -12.91 11.80
CA ARG A 19 -25.92 -13.47 13.14
C ARG A 19 -25.56 -12.38 14.13
N TYR A 20 -26.36 -12.23 15.14
CA TYR A 20 -26.15 -11.24 16.18
C TYR A 20 -25.37 -11.85 17.35
N ILE A 21 -24.38 -11.13 17.82
CA ILE A 21 -23.48 -11.57 18.88
C ILE A 21 -23.41 -10.49 19.94
N LYS A 22 -23.67 -10.86 21.18
CA LYS A 22 -23.53 -9.97 22.33
C LYS A 22 -22.16 -10.15 22.95
N LEU A 23 -21.38 -9.07 23.01
CA LEU A 23 -20.15 -9.05 23.78
C LEU A 23 -20.49 -8.97 25.26
N GLN A 24 -19.93 -9.90 26.05
CA GLN A 24 -19.98 -9.84 27.50
C GLN A 24 -18.95 -8.81 28.02
N SER A 25 -19.01 -8.50 29.31
CA SER A 25 -18.02 -7.65 30.00
C SER A 25 -16.58 -8.15 29.85
N ASN A 26 -16.39 -9.45 29.57
CA ASN A 26 -15.13 -10.01 29.09
C ASN A 26 -15.18 -10.08 27.56
N PRO A 27 -14.34 -9.30 26.82
CA PRO A 27 -14.37 -9.26 25.36
C PRO A 27 -14.00 -10.58 24.68
N SER A 28 -13.48 -11.55 25.43
CA SER A 28 -13.19 -12.91 24.91
C SER A 28 -14.42 -13.83 24.90
N ILE A 29 -15.53 -13.41 25.51
CA ILE A 29 -16.76 -14.22 25.57
C ILE A 29 -17.81 -13.59 24.66
N VAL A 30 -18.18 -14.34 23.64
CA VAL A 30 -19.16 -13.95 22.63
C VAL A 30 -20.35 -14.89 22.75
N ILE A 31 -21.55 -14.34 22.91
CA ILE A 31 -22.79 -15.12 23.00
C ILE A 31 -23.69 -14.75 21.82
N ALA A 32 -24.11 -15.75 21.06
CA ALA A 32 -25.13 -15.56 20.03
C ALA A 32 -26.46 -15.08 20.68
N CYS A 33 -27.08 -14.06 20.08
CA CYS A 33 -28.35 -13.53 20.53
C CYS A 33 -29.36 -13.45 19.37
N SER A 34 -30.64 -13.24 19.71
CA SER A 34 -31.68 -13.03 18.70
C SER A 34 -31.59 -11.64 18.07
N GLU A 35 -32.25 -11.46 16.95
CA GLU A 35 -32.37 -10.18 16.27
C GLU A 35 -33.06 -9.13 17.17
N ASP A 36 -34.10 -9.51 17.91
CA ASP A 36 -34.83 -8.62 18.79
C ASP A 36 -33.95 -8.14 19.97
N GLU A 37 -33.14 -8.99 20.52
CA GLU A 37 -32.16 -8.63 21.56
C GLU A 37 -31.09 -7.68 21.02
N ALA A 38 -30.64 -7.92 19.80
CA ALA A 38 -29.67 -7.05 19.12
C ALA A 38 -30.27 -5.70 18.77
N THR A 39 -31.49 -5.65 18.25
CA THR A 39 -32.18 -4.43 17.81
C THR A 39 -32.41 -3.47 18.96
N GLY A 40 -32.73 -3.99 20.15
CA GLY A 40 -32.93 -3.17 21.36
C GLY A 40 -31.67 -2.41 21.81
N VAL A 41 -30.48 -2.90 21.48
CA VAL A 41 -29.20 -2.27 21.84
C VAL A 41 -28.62 -1.43 20.70
N ILE A 42 -28.80 -1.85 19.46
CA ILE A 42 -28.37 -1.10 18.25
C ILE A 42 -29.06 0.29 18.21
N GLY A 43 -30.26 0.44 18.71
CA GLY A 43 -30.98 1.69 18.77
C GLY A 43 -30.41 2.73 19.75
N SER A 44 -29.61 2.32 20.73
CA SER A 44 -29.11 3.21 21.79
C SER A 44 -27.60 3.49 21.72
N ASP A 45 -26.78 2.54 21.36
CA ASP A 45 -25.31 2.70 21.21
C ASP A 45 -24.68 1.58 20.39
N CYS A 46 -24.55 1.78 19.08
CA CYS A 46 -23.99 0.80 18.16
C CYS A 46 -22.50 0.45 18.40
N ASN A 47 -21.81 1.13 19.33
CA ASN A 47 -20.35 1.05 19.37
C ASN A 47 -19.80 -0.01 20.31
N SER A 48 -20.58 -0.54 21.22
CA SER A 48 -19.98 -1.30 22.32
C SER A 48 -20.47 -2.73 22.49
N HIS A 49 -21.54 -3.18 21.83
CA HIS A 49 -22.18 -4.40 22.30
C HIS A 49 -22.47 -5.50 21.27
N PHE A 50 -22.38 -5.24 19.94
CA PHE A 50 -22.70 -6.25 18.94
C PHE A 50 -21.66 -6.34 17.83
N ILE A 51 -21.19 -7.57 17.61
CA ILE A 51 -20.43 -7.96 16.42
C ILE A 51 -21.37 -8.75 15.54
N LEU A 52 -21.47 -8.39 14.28
CA LEU A 52 -22.07 -9.22 13.27
C LEU A 52 -21.05 -10.26 12.85
N ALA A 53 -21.42 -11.50 12.94
CA ALA A 53 -20.54 -12.57 12.57
C ALA A 53 -21.10 -13.35 11.38
N ASN A 54 -20.22 -13.75 10.51
CA ASN A 54 -20.47 -14.79 9.53
C ASN A 54 -20.71 -16.15 10.21
N SER A 55 -21.07 -17.17 9.43
CA SER A 55 -21.23 -18.53 9.92
C SER A 55 -20.00 -19.09 10.65
N ASP A 56 -18.83 -18.54 10.35
CA ASP A 56 -17.53 -18.85 10.98
C ASP A 56 -17.20 -17.97 12.19
N MET A 57 -18.14 -17.14 12.67
CA MET A 57 -17.97 -16.22 13.78
C MET A 57 -16.98 -15.08 13.50
N THR A 58 -16.61 -14.83 12.25
CA THR A 58 -15.88 -13.62 11.86
C THR A 58 -16.86 -12.47 11.68
N GLY A 59 -16.49 -11.27 12.06
CA GLY A 59 -17.33 -10.10 11.97
C GLY A 59 -16.53 -8.80 11.86
N SER A 60 -17.19 -7.73 11.46
CA SER A 60 -16.58 -6.41 11.38
C SER A 60 -16.99 -5.54 12.58
N ASN A 61 -16.02 -5.19 13.43
CA ASN A 61 -16.21 -4.26 14.55
C ASN A 61 -16.46 -2.81 14.08
N ASN A 62 -16.27 -2.52 12.80
CA ASN A 62 -16.41 -1.16 12.24
C ASN A 62 -17.81 -0.91 11.69
N ALA A 63 -18.65 -1.92 11.55
CA ALA A 63 -20.01 -1.75 11.10
C ALA A 63 -20.87 -1.10 12.19
N VAL A 64 -21.63 -0.09 11.81
CA VAL A 64 -22.56 0.61 12.69
C VAL A 64 -24.01 0.47 12.25
N ARG A 65 -24.23 -0.03 11.06
CA ARG A 65 -25.56 -0.22 10.47
C ARG A 65 -25.60 -1.45 9.60
N ILE A 66 -26.70 -2.17 9.69
CA ILE A 66 -27.05 -3.28 8.79
C ILE A 66 -28.21 -2.83 7.91
N LEU A 67 -28.14 -3.17 6.66
CA LEU A 67 -29.19 -2.86 5.71
C LEU A 67 -29.49 -4.09 4.83
N SER A 68 -30.74 -4.51 4.74
CA SER A 68 -31.15 -5.50 3.73
C SER A 68 -31.07 -4.87 2.34
N PHE A 69 -30.40 -5.52 1.40
CA PHE A 69 -30.15 -4.99 0.07
C PHE A 69 -30.04 -6.12 -0.95
N ASP A 70 -30.73 -5.99 -2.09
CA ASP A 70 -30.82 -7.07 -3.07
C ASP A 70 -29.93 -6.87 -4.30
N ASN A 71 -29.56 -5.61 -4.60
CA ASN A 71 -28.87 -5.24 -5.84
C ASN A 71 -27.37 -5.11 -5.65
N ILE A 72 -26.70 -6.16 -5.17
CA ILE A 72 -25.25 -6.15 -5.01
C ILE A 72 -24.57 -6.17 -6.39
N PRO A 73 -23.67 -5.21 -6.71
CA PRO A 73 -22.89 -5.24 -7.93
C PRO A 73 -22.10 -6.55 -8.06
N LYS A 74 -21.97 -7.08 -9.29
CA LYS A 74 -21.21 -8.32 -9.52
C LYS A 74 -19.71 -8.21 -9.20
N ASP A 75 -19.21 -6.99 -9.26
CA ASP A 75 -17.83 -6.61 -8.96
C ASP A 75 -17.69 -5.99 -7.57
N TYR A 76 -18.68 -6.25 -6.70
CA TYR A 76 -18.63 -5.76 -5.32
C TYR A 76 -17.40 -6.28 -4.59
N GLU A 77 -16.79 -5.39 -3.82
CA GLU A 77 -15.70 -5.67 -2.91
C GLU A 77 -15.83 -4.83 -1.64
N PRO A 78 -15.46 -5.40 -0.49
CA PRO A 78 -15.45 -4.67 0.78
C PRO A 78 -14.65 -3.37 0.67
N ASP A 79 -15.11 -2.34 1.40
CA ASP A 79 -14.48 -1.02 1.48
C ASP A 79 -14.41 -0.22 0.17
N PHE A 80 -14.90 -0.78 -0.94
CA PHE A 80 -14.86 -0.16 -2.26
C PHE A 80 -16.14 0.60 -2.60
N TYR A 81 -17.24 0.21 -1.99
CA TYR A 81 -18.56 0.79 -2.21
C TYR A 81 -19.07 1.51 -0.98
N LYS A 82 -19.75 2.61 -1.19
CA LYS A 82 -20.59 3.28 -0.18
C LYS A 82 -22.05 3.18 -0.55
N TYR A 83 -22.90 3.15 0.47
CA TYR A 83 -24.33 3.19 0.30
C TYR A 83 -24.81 4.64 0.19
N ASP A 84 -25.43 4.96 -0.96
CA ASP A 84 -26.13 6.21 -1.18
C ASP A 84 -27.60 6.04 -0.75
N SER A 85 -27.95 6.65 0.40
CA SER A 85 -29.31 6.52 0.98
C SER A 85 -30.37 7.32 0.22
N GLU A 86 -29.98 8.32 -0.57
CA GLU A 86 -30.92 9.12 -1.35
C GLU A 86 -31.38 8.37 -2.60
N LYS A 87 -30.44 7.66 -3.21
CA LYS A 87 -30.71 6.88 -4.42
C LYS A 87 -31.04 5.40 -4.15
N ASN A 88 -30.81 4.95 -2.92
CA ASN A 88 -30.91 3.54 -2.54
C ASN A 88 -30.05 2.63 -3.43
N GLU A 89 -28.79 3.03 -3.64
CA GLU A 89 -27.85 2.31 -4.49
C GLU A 89 -26.44 2.24 -3.86
N LEU A 90 -25.63 1.29 -4.37
CA LEU A 90 -24.21 1.22 -4.05
C LEU A 90 -23.43 1.98 -5.12
N VAL A 91 -22.62 2.96 -4.68
CA VAL A 91 -21.75 3.75 -5.54
C VAL A 91 -20.31 3.58 -5.09
N TYR A 92 -19.36 3.73 -6.01
CA TYR A 92 -17.94 3.65 -5.66
C TYR A 92 -17.55 4.73 -4.64
N CYS A 93 -16.68 4.37 -3.69
CA CYS A 93 -16.14 5.30 -2.69
C CYS A 93 -15.25 6.37 -3.31
N TYR A 94 -14.56 6.03 -4.39
CA TYR A 94 -13.57 6.84 -5.07
C TYR A 94 -13.95 7.03 -6.54
N SER A 95 -13.61 8.16 -7.12
CA SER A 95 -13.61 8.31 -8.57
C SER A 95 -12.52 7.42 -9.21
N LEU A 96 -12.65 7.13 -10.50
CA LEU A 96 -11.65 6.35 -11.23
C LEU A 96 -10.25 7.02 -11.12
N GLU A 97 -10.20 8.35 -11.24
CA GLU A 97 -8.96 9.12 -11.11
C GLU A 97 -8.33 9.01 -9.71
N GLU A 98 -9.14 9.08 -8.66
CA GLU A 98 -8.64 8.90 -7.29
C GLU A 98 -8.09 7.50 -7.09
N TYR A 99 -8.75 6.48 -7.63
CA TYR A 99 -8.28 5.10 -7.54
C TYR A 99 -7.00 4.88 -8.35
N GLN A 100 -6.88 5.48 -9.54
CA GLN A 100 -5.63 5.50 -10.29
C GLN A 100 -4.49 6.12 -9.47
N LYS A 101 -4.73 7.26 -8.80
CA LYS A 101 -3.72 7.89 -7.93
C LYS A 101 -3.31 6.99 -6.76
N MET A 102 -4.27 6.34 -6.10
CA MET A 102 -3.99 5.39 -5.02
C MET A 102 -3.10 4.24 -5.51
N LYS A 103 -3.43 3.65 -6.66
CA LYS A 103 -2.64 2.57 -7.27
C LYS A 103 -1.25 3.03 -7.73
N GLN A 104 -1.11 4.28 -8.17
CA GLN A 104 0.18 4.89 -8.48
C GLN A 104 1.07 5.02 -7.25
N GLU A 105 0.52 5.45 -6.12
CA GLU A 105 1.26 5.54 -4.86
C GLU A 105 1.64 4.15 -4.32
N GLU A 106 0.76 3.15 -4.50
CA GLU A 106 1.08 1.75 -4.21
C GLU A 106 2.27 1.26 -5.06
N ASN A 107 2.27 1.56 -6.35
CA ASN A 107 3.36 1.22 -7.26
C ASN A 107 4.69 1.85 -6.84
N LYS A 108 4.70 3.14 -6.50
CA LYS A 108 5.91 3.82 -5.99
C LYS A 108 6.43 3.16 -4.72
N LYS A 109 5.53 2.87 -3.76
CA LYS A 109 5.90 2.21 -2.51
C LYS A 109 6.45 0.81 -2.74
N ALA A 110 5.82 0.03 -3.63
CA ALA A 110 6.29 -1.32 -3.96
C ALA A 110 7.69 -1.29 -4.58
N PHE A 111 7.95 -0.36 -5.50
CA PHE A 111 9.27 -0.15 -6.10
C PHE A 111 10.31 0.27 -5.06
N ALA A 112 10.02 1.27 -4.23
CA ALA A 112 10.93 1.73 -3.17
C ALA A 112 11.25 0.62 -2.16
N ASN A 113 10.25 -0.16 -1.74
CA ASN A 113 10.43 -1.31 -0.86
C ASN A 113 11.32 -2.38 -1.50
N PHE A 114 11.11 -2.65 -2.79
CA PHE A 114 11.96 -3.59 -3.53
C PHE A 114 13.42 -3.13 -3.50
N LEU A 115 13.73 -1.90 -3.88
CA LEU A 115 15.10 -1.36 -3.86
C LEU A 115 15.73 -1.40 -2.46
N THR A 116 14.97 -1.09 -1.43
CA THR A 116 15.44 -1.15 -0.04
C THR A 116 15.86 -2.55 0.39
N ASN A 117 15.12 -3.57 -0.07
CA ASN A 117 15.34 -4.96 0.33
C ASN A 117 16.33 -5.72 -0.59
N HIS A 118 16.67 -5.15 -1.76
CA HIS A 118 17.53 -5.80 -2.76
C HIS A 118 18.76 -4.92 -3.06
N PRO A 119 19.73 -4.83 -2.13
CA PRO A 119 20.98 -4.12 -2.38
C PRO A 119 21.79 -4.82 -3.46
N LEU A 120 22.62 -4.04 -4.15
CA LEU A 120 23.59 -4.59 -5.11
C LEU A 120 24.75 -5.24 -4.36
N THR A 121 25.02 -6.52 -4.62
CA THR A 121 26.30 -7.13 -4.26
C THR A 121 27.32 -6.85 -5.37
N TRP A 122 28.33 -6.06 -5.05
CA TRP A 122 29.33 -5.64 -6.04
C TRP A 122 30.54 -6.60 -6.10
N VAL A 123 31.50 -6.31 -7.00
CA VAL A 123 32.66 -7.16 -7.28
C VAL A 123 33.60 -7.38 -6.08
N ASP A 124 33.55 -6.53 -5.10
CA ASP A 124 34.28 -6.66 -3.82
C ASP A 124 33.57 -7.54 -2.78
N GLY A 125 32.40 -8.10 -3.15
CA GLY A 125 31.60 -8.96 -2.29
C GLY A 125 30.75 -8.20 -1.27
N LYS A 126 30.78 -6.87 -1.24
CA LYS A 126 30.00 -6.03 -0.33
C LYS A 126 28.66 -5.63 -0.93
N GLN A 127 27.72 -5.27 -0.06
CA GLN A 127 26.40 -4.79 -0.46
C GLN A 127 26.33 -3.26 -0.44
N TYR A 128 25.79 -2.71 -1.51
CA TYR A 128 25.60 -1.26 -1.68
C TYR A 128 24.12 -0.94 -1.82
N GLY A 129 23.69 0.18 -1.20
CA GLY A 129 22.35 0.72 -1.35
C GLY A 129 22.07 1.12 -2.80
N VAL A 130 20.81 0.91 -3.22
CA VAL A 130 20.38 1.18 -4.60
C VAL A 130 19.08 2.00 -4.63
N THR A 131 18.64 2.52 -3.50
CA THR A 131 17.45 3.37 -3.41
C THR A 131 17.64 4.68 -4.20
N GLU A 132 16.55 5.40 -4.47
CA GLU A 132 16.65 6.73 -5.10
C GLU A 132 17.52 7.70 -4.26
N GLU A 133 17.48 7.58 -2.92
CA GLU A 133 18.31 8.35 -2.01
C GLU A 133 19.79 8.00 -2.18
N ASP A 134 20.16 6.71 -2.13
CA ASP A 134 21.53 6.24 -2.35
C ASP A 134 22.09 6.75 -3.69
N GLN A 135 21.29 6.66 -4.77
CA GLN A 135 21.69 7.11 -6.10
C GLN A 135 21.88 8.64 -6.18
N ALA A 136 21.03 9.39 -5.49
CA ALA A 136 21.16 10.85 -5.40
C ALA A 136 22.41 11.25 -4.60
N GLU A 137 22.67 10.61 -3.47
CA GLU A 137 23.82 10.88 -2.63
C GLU A 137 25.14 10.57 -3.30
N ILE A 138 25.29 9.40 -3.96
CA ILE A 138 26.52 9.06 -4.71
C ILE A 138 26.78 10.06 -5.85
N SER A 139 25.72 10.48 -6.55
CA SER A 139 25.80 11.47 -7.62
C SER A 139 26.21 12.84 -7.09
N LEU A 140 25.65 13.28 -5.95
CA LEU A 140 26.00 14.52 -5.29
C LEU A 140 27.47 14.52 -4.84
N ASN A 141 27.92 13.42 -4.22
CA ASN A 141 29.29 13.24 -3.76
C ASN A 141 30.30 13.36 -4.91
N MET A 142 30.05 12.67 -6.05
CA MET A 142 30.88 12.78 -7.24
C MET A 142 30.93 14.22 -7.81
N ASN A 143 29.77 14.91 -7.84
CA ASN A 143 29.72 16.31 -8.28
C ASN A 143 30.51 17.24 -7.35
N GLN A 144 30.36 17.10 -6.03
CA GLN A 144 31.11 17.91 -5.04
C GLN A 144 32.61 17.67 -5.16
N TYR A 145 33.04 16.41 -5.33
CA TYR A 145 34.44 16.09 -5.60
C TYR A 145 34.94 16.79 -6.86
N SER A 146 34.20 16.68 -7.97
CA SER A 146 34.58 17.31 -9.23
C SER A 146 34.71 18.84 -9.13
N MET A 147 33.79 19.48 -8.41
CA MET A 147 33.84 20.93 -8.12
C MET A 147 35.07 21.30 -7.24
N ALA A 148 35.40 20.50 -6.24
CA ALA A 148 36.58 20.72 -5.40
C ALA A 148 37.88 20.62 -6.18
N VAL A 149 38.00 19.62 -7.07
CA VAL A 149 39.15 19.47 -7.98
C VAL A 149 39.25 20.67 -8.92
N GLN A 150 38.17 21.12 -9.53
CA GLN A 150 38.17 22.28 -10.43
C GLN A 150 38.53 23.59 -9.69
N ALA A 151 38.15 23.70 -8.43
CA ALA A 151 38.47 24.83 -7.59
C ALA A 151 39.94 24.80 -7.06
N GLY A 152 40.70 23.77 -7.38
CA GLY A 152 42.11 23.64 -6.96
C GLY A 152 42.29 23.23 -5.50
N ALA A 153 41.33 22.49 -4.91
CA ALA A 153 41.46 21.94 -3.58
C ALA A 153 42.68 20.99 -3.49
N GLU A 154 43.53 21.17 -2.49
CA GLU A 154 44.76 20.37 -2.32
C GLU A 154 44.46 18.88 -2.03
N ASN A 155 43.35 18.60 -1.29
CA ASN A 155 42.98 17.25 -0.90
C ASN A 155 41.46 17.10 -1.01
N PRO A 156 40.91 16.99 -2.23
CA PRO A 156 39.47 16.77 -2.41
C PRO A 156 39.09 15.37 -1.91
N ARG A 157 38.04 15.29 -1.08
CA ARG A 157 37.57 14.02 -0.54
C ARG A 157 36.57 13.39 -1.49
N LEU A 158 36.75 12.09 -1.78
CA LEU A 158 35.79 11.21 -2.42
C LEU A 158 35.65 9.97 -1.54
N GLU A 159 34.57 9.90 -0.79
CA GLU A 159 34.32 8.86 0.20
C GLU A 159 32.94 8.21 -0.05
N TRP A 160 32.87 6.90 0.12
CA TRP A 160 31.63 6.15 0.03
C TRP A 160 31.66 4.95 0.97
N HIS A 161 30.49 4.34 1.20
CA HIS A 161 30.36 3.21 2.12
C HIS A 161 29.51 2.07 1.53
N ALA A 162 29.82 0.85 1.92
CA ALA A 162 28.88 -0.26 1.79
C ALA A 162 27.81 -0.19 2.87
N ARG A 163 26.75 -0.92 2.71
CA ARG A 163 25.65 -0.94 3.73
C ARG A 163 26.20 -1.34 5.08
N GLN A 164 25.84 -0.56 6.10
CA GLN A 164 26.24 -0.76 7.51
C GLN A 164 27.76 -0.63 7.76
N GLU A 165 28.50 -0.05 6.84
CA GLU A 165 29.93 0.23 7.00
C GLU A 165 30.18 1.75 7.08
N GLU A 166 31.35 2.11 7.60
CA GLU A 166 31.83 3.49 7.61
C GLU A 166 32.27 3.92 6.21
N CYS A 167 32.27 5.25 5.97
CA CYS A 167 32.80 5.82 4.74
C CYS A 167 34.28 5.54 4.62
N THR A 168 34.72 5.15 3.45
CA THR A 168 36.12 4.94 3.07
C THR A 168 36.46 5.76 1.84
N SER A 169 37.77 6.06 1.64
CA SER A 169 38.23 6.79 0.47
C SER A 169 38.11 5.93 -0.80
N TRP A 170 37.64 6.55 -1.86
CA TRP A 170 37.45 5.91 -3.16
C TRP A 170 38.22 6.64 -4.27
N THR A 171 38.56 5.92 -5.32
CA THR A 171 39.00 6.55 -6.57
C THR A 171 37.79 6.89 -7.44
N VAL A 172 37.97 7.88 -8.33
CA VAL A 172 36.91 8.28 -9.27
C VAL A 172 36.49 7.10 -10.15
N GLU A 173 37.46 6.31 -10.61
CA GLU A 173 37.24 5.14 -11.47
C GLU A 173 36.37 4.09 -10.78
N ASN A 174 36.69 3.75 -9.53
CA ASN A 174 35.97 2.73 -8.77
C ASN A 174 34.56 3.21 -8.39
N LEU A 175 34.41 4.47 -7.97
CA LEU A 175 33.08 5.00 -7.62
C LEU A 175 32.20 5.15 -8.88
N THR A 176 32.79 5.54 -10.01
CA THR A 176 32.08 5.55 -11.31
C THR A 176 31.64 4.15 -11.70
N ALA A 177 32.51 3.13 -11.58
CA ALA A 177 32.16 1.75 -11.89
C ALA A 177 31.01 1.24 -10.99
N LEU A 178 31.04 1.53 -9.69
CA LEU A 178 29.94 1.20 -8.79
C LEU A 178 28.64 1.92 -9.18
N THR A 179 28.70 3.23 -9.48
CA THR A 179 27.53 4.00 -9.90
C THR A 179 26.88 3.44 -11.16
N LEU A 180 27.67 3.04 -12.15
CA LEU A 180 27.18 2.38 -13.35
C LEU A 180 26.56 1.01 -13.04
N ALA A 181 27.19 0.21 -12.18
CA ALA A 181 26.65 -1.08 -11.76
C ALA A 181 25.31 -0.94 -11.02
N ILE A 182 25.17 0.08 -10.15
CA ILE A 182 23.90 0.42 -9.51
C ILE A 182 22.84 0.79 -10.55
N SER A 183 23.21 1.65 -11.51
CA SER A 183 22.29 2.06 -12.58
C SER A 183 21.82 0.86 -13.41
N ASP A 184 22.72 -0.01 -13.81
CA ASP A 184 22.39 -1.21 -14.59
C ASP A 184 21.48 -2.18 -13.80
N PHE A 185 21.74 -2.33 -12.50
CA PHE A 185 20.91 -3.13 -11.61
C PHE A 185 19.49 -2.56 -11.47
N VAL A 186 19.35 -1.25 -11.27
CA VAL A 186 18.06 -0.60 -11.03
C VAL A 186 17.23 -0.43 -12.31
N TYR A 187 17.86 -0.24 -13.45
CA TYR A 187 17.18 0.15 -14.69
C TYR A 187 16.06 -0.79 -15.15
N PRO A 188 16.17 -2.12 -15.10
CA PRO A 188 15.07 -3.04 -15.46
C PRO A 188 13.82 -2.82 -14.58
N TYR A 189 14.01 -2.62 -13.29
CA TYR A 189 12.91 -2.40 -12.33
C TYR A 189 12.29 -1.01 -12.48
N TYR A 190 13.11 0.00 -12.76
CA TYR A 190 12.61 1.34 -13.11
C TYR A 190 11.74 1.29 -14.37
N ARG A 191 12.17 0.58 -15.41
CA ARG A 191 11.34 0.37 -16.61
C ARG A 191 10.02 -0.32 -16.27
N LYS A 192 10.04 -1.33 -15.40
CA LYS A 192 8.85 -2.05 -14.94
C LYS A 192 7.91 -1.12 -14.17
N MET A 193 8.46 -0.28 -13.28
CA MET A 193 7.70 0.76 -12.56
C MET A 193 7.00 1.72 -13.53
N GLN A 194 7.69 2.19 -14.56
CA GLN A 194 7.10 3.06 -15.59
C GLN A 194 6.04 2.34 -16.44
N GLN A 195 6.21 1.05 -16.71
CA GLN A 195 5.17 0.24 -17.39
C GLN A 195 3.90 0.15 -16.55
N TYR A 196 4.01 -0.17 -15.26
CA TYR A 196 2.86 -0.17 -14.36
C TYR A 196 2.20 1.21 -14.27
N LYS A 197 3.00 2.27 -14.17
CA LYS A 197 2.50 3.64 -14.17
C LYS A 197 1.65 3.94 -15.41
N THR A 198 2.11 3.52 -16.58
CA THR A 198 1.38 3.70 -17.83
C THR A 198 0.11 2.86 -17.86
N GLN A 199 0.17 1.58 -17.45
CA GLN A 199 -1.01 0.70 -17.38
C GLN A 199 -2.09 1.27 -16.45
N ILE A 200 -1.70 1.75 -15.26
CA ILE A 200 -2.63 2.38 -14.31
C ILE A 200 -3.26 3.63 -14.91
N TYR A 201 -2.47 4.48 -15.56
CA TYR A 201 -2.95 5.72 -16.15
C TYR A 201 -3.93 5.49 -17.32
N THR A 202 -3.71 4.45 -18.12
CA THR A 202 -4.53 4.15 -19.29
C THR A 202 -5.73 3.26 -18.98
N ALA A 203 -5.80 2.69 -17.78
CA ALA A 203 -6.93 1.86 -17.37
C ALA A 203 -8.24 2.66 -17.34
N SER A 204 -9.27 2.14 -17.97
CA SER A 204 -10.57 2.77 -18.15
C SER A 204 -11.64 2.32 -17.15
N SER A 205 -11.30 1.35 -16.30
CA SER A 205 -12.20 0.79 -15.30
C SER A 205 -11.48 0.38 -14.02
N TYR A 206 -12.21 0.32 -12.91
CA TYR A 206 -11.70 -0.18 -11.62
C TYR A 206 -11.17 -1.61 -11.73
N LYS A 207 -11.85 -2.46 -12.50
CA LYS A 207 -11.44 -3.85 -12.75
C LYS A 207 -10.08 -3.93 -13.43
N GLU A 208 -9.83 -3.08 -14.42
CA GLU A 208 -8.54 -3.02 -15.10
C GLU A 208 -7.42 -2.58 -14.15
N ILE A 209 -7.63 -1.52 -13.35
CA ILE A 209 -6.63 -1.05 -12.38
C ILE A 209 -6.32 -2.15 -11.36
N LYS A 210 -7.34 -2.84 -10.89
CA LYS A 210 -7.20 -3.89 -9.89
C LYS A 210 -6.45 -5.11 -10.42
N ALA A 211 -6.64 -5.45 -11.68
CA ALA A 211 -5.94 -6.55 -12.33
C ALA A 211 -4.42 -6.30 -12.49
N ILE A 212 -3.95 -5.06 -12.23
CA ILE A 212 -2.52 -4.74 -12.28
C ILE A 212 -1.85 -5.25 -11.01
N GLU A 213 -1.19 -6.39 -11.11
CA GLU A 213 -0.38 -6.98 -10.04
C GLU A 213 1.00 -6.34 -10.02
N LEU A 214 1.31 -5.65 -8.93
CA LEU A 214 2.59 -4.97 -8.74
C LEU A 214 3.61 -5.96 -8.17
N ASN A 215 4.44 -6.52 -9.02
CA ASN A 215 5.46 -7.48 -8.64
C ASN A 215 6.83 -7.06 -9.20
N TYR A 216 7.83 -6.90 -8.34
CA TYR A 216 9.21 -6.53 -8.68
C TYR A 216 10.21 -7.68 -8.48
N GLU A 217 9.78 -8.82 -7.92
CA GLU A 217 10.64 -9.95 -7.59
C GLU A 217 11.12 -10.78 -8.82
N ASN A 218 10.55 -10.52 -10.02
CA ASN A 218 10.84 -11.28 -11.24
C ASN A 218 11.23 -10.35 -12.40
#